data_9cbf1a5e9d33d512df9bf63c743aaa92
#
_entry.id   9cbf1a5e9d33d512df9bf63c743aaa92
#
_cell.length_a   1.000
_cell.length_b   1.000
_cell.length_c   1.000
_cell.angle_alpha   90.00
_cell.angle_beta   90.00
_cell.angle_gamma   90.00
#
_symmetry.space_group_name_H-M   'P 1'
#
loop_
_entity.id
_entity.type
_entity.pdbx_description
1 polymer ?
#
loop_
_entity_poly.entity_id
_entity_poly.type
_entity_poly.pdbx_seq_one_letter_code
_entity_poly.pdbx_strand_id
1 'polypeptide(L)'
;MNPELKEFVLREFPVARKALDLGCGPEVDMRGLQELGWVCDGVDLLTGVDLNYLYQSENAPYDLVYSNYVIQKLVRSKVLIFSIAKNLKSGGKFFIHTFEMADEVAKKRFTEESLRSLFVDTALEIESCRQFKIWDDEPGHMHYHHILEVTGKKK
;
A
#
# COMPACT_ATOMS: atom_id res chain seq x y z
N MET A 1 0.60 -12.17 6.88
CA MET A 1 0.09 -10.79 6.69
C MET A 1 1.07 -9.80 7.28
N ASN A 2 1.25 -8.67 6.60
CA ASN A 2 2.09 -7.57 7.06
C ASN A 2 1.62 -7.11 8.47
N PRO A 3 2.50 -7.13 9.50
CA PRO A 3 2.11 -6.82 10.87
C PRO A 3 1.61 -5.38 11.06
N GLU A 4 2.22 -4.43 10.35
CA GLU A 4 1.88 -3.01 10.42
C GLU A 4 0.52 -2.74 9.77
N LEU A 5 0.20 -3.43 8.67
CA LEU A 5 -1.13 -3.38 8.06
C LEU A 5 -2.18 -3.95 9.02
N LYS A 6 -1.88 -5.06 9.69
CA LYS A 6 -2.78 -5.65 10.70
C LYS A 6 -3.06 -4.68 11.84
N GLU A 7 -2.02 -4.07 12.39
CA GLU A 7 -2.14 -3.07 13.44
C GLU A 7 -2.95 -1.85 12.98
N PHE A 8 -2.68 -1.37 11.77
CA PHE A 8 -3.38 -0.25 11.16
C PHE A 8 -4.89 -0.52 11.05
N VAL A 9 -5.29 -1.66 10.49
CA VAL A 9 -6.72 -1.96 10.31
C VAL A 9 -7.46 -2.15 11.64
N LEU A 10 -6.80 -2.76 12.63
CA LEU A 10 -7.40 -2.93 13.95
C LEU A 10 -7.57 -1.61 14.69
N ARG A 11 -6.68 -0.64 14.47
CA ARG A 11 -6.76 0.69 15.06
C ARG A 11 -7.77 1.60 14.36
N GLU A 12 -7.78 1.58 13.03
CA GLU A 12 -8.55 2.56 12.23
C GLU A 12 -9.99 2.10 11.94
N PHE A 13 -10.28 0.82 12.06
CA PHE A 13 -11.58 0.27 11.71
C PHE A 13 -12.17 -0.56 12.86
N PRO A 14 -13.23 -0.06 13.52
CA PRO A 14 -13.88 -0.79 14.61
C PRO A 14 -14.56 -2.09 14.15
N VAL A 15 -14.90 -2.19 12.87
CA VAL A 15 -15.46 -3.40 12.23
C VAL A 15 -14.80 -3.60 10.87
N ALA A 16 -14.68 -4.89 10.48
CA ALA A 16 -14.18 -5.26 9.17
C ALA A 16 -15.08 -4.72 8.05
N ARG A 17 -14.50 -4.35 6.93
CA ARG A 17 -15.15 -3.70 5.80
C ARG A 17 -14.63 -4.28 4.47
N LYS A 18 -14.54 -3.45 3.44
CA LYS A 18 -14.13 -3.83 2.09
C LYS A 18 -12.77 -3.22 1.74
N ALA A 19 -11.84 -4.05 1.31
CA ALA A 19 -10.48 -3.65 0.99
C ALA A 19 -10.07 -4.05 -0.43
N LEU A 20 -9.15 -3.28 -1.00
CA LEU A 20 -8.49 -3.57 -2.27
C LEU A 20 -6.97 -3.60 -2.06
N ASP A 21 -6.34 -4.68 -2.51
CA ASP A 21 -4.88 -4.83 -2.56
C ASP A 21 -4.37 -4.52 -3.97
N LEU A 22 -3.62 -3.43 -4.11
CA LEU A 22 -2.97 -3.07 -5.36
C LEU A 22 -1.54 -3.63 -5.39
N GLY A 23 -1.38 -4.78 -6.04
CA GLY A 23 -0.15 -5.57 -6.08
C GLY A 23 -0.19 -6.73 -5.10
N CYS A 24 -1.26 -7.52 -5.13
CA CYS A 24 -1.53 -8.55 -4.13
C CYS A 24 -0.55 -9.74 -4.15
N GLY A 25 0.23 -9.92 -5.21
CA GLY A 25 1.17 -11.04 -5.32
C GLY A 25 0.54 -12.38 -4.93
N PRO A 26 1.14 -13.13 -3.99
CA PRO A 26 0.60 -14.42 -3.50
C PRO A 26 -0.58 -14.28 -2.51
N GLU A 27 -1.19 -13.12 -2.39
CA GLU A 27 -2.41 -12.82 -1.62
C GLU A 27 -2.29 -13.05 -0.09
N VAL A 28 -1.09 -12.94 0.45
CA VAL A 28 -0.84 -13.18 1.89
C VAL A 28 -1.59 -12.17 2.77
N ASP A 29 -1.57 -10.89 2.39
CA ASP A 29 -2.25 -9.83 3.12
C ASP A 29 -3.77 -9.94 2.96
N MET A 30 -4.24 -10.26 1.76
CA MET A 30 -5.67 -10.49 1.52
C MET A 30 -6.23 -11.60 2.39
N ARG A 31 -5.55 -12.76 2.44
CA ARG A 31 -5.97 -13.87 3.30
C ARG A 31 -6.00 -13.48 4.78
N GLY A 32 -4.98 -12.75 5.24
CA GLY A 32 -4.94 -12.27 6.62
C GLY A 32 -6.10 -11.31 6.96
N LEU A 33 -6.46 -10.42 6.03
CA LEU A 33 -7.63 -9.55 6.21
C LEU A 33 -8.94 -10.33 6.16
N GLN A 34 -9.07 -11.32 5.27
CA GLN A 34 -10.25 -12.18 5.18
C GLN A 34 -10.47 -12.97 6.48
N GLU A 35 -9.41 -13.46 7.12
CA GLU A 35 -9.47 -14.09 8.45
C GLU A 35 -9.97 -13.13 9.54
N LEU A 36 -9.77 -11.82 9.36
CA LEU A 36 -10.32 -10.77 10.22
C LEU A 36 -11.75 -10.33 9.81
N GLY A 37 -12.36 -11.00 8.84
CA GLY A 37 -13.72 -10.74 8.39
C GLY A 37 -13.87 -9.72 7.27
N TRP A 38 -12.76 -9.26 6.65
CA TRP A 38 -12.80 -8.31 5.55
C TRP A 38 -13.24 -8.97 4.24
N VAL A 39 -13.95 -8.21 3.42
CA VAL A 39 -14.16 -8.55 1.99
C VAL A 39 -13.03 -7.93 1.18
N CYS A 40 -12.20 -8.76 0.53
CA CYS A 40 -10.99 -8.30 -0.16
C CYS A 40 -11.04 -8.63 -1.64
N ASP A 41 -10.68 -7.65 -2.45
CA ASP A 41 -10.28 -7.82 -3.84
C ASP A 41 -8.77 -7.52 -3.96
N GLY A 42 -8.12 -8.10 -4.96
CA GLY A 42 -6.70 -7.84 -5.23
C GLY A 42 -6.39 -7.94 -6.71
N VAL A 43 -5.40 -7.16 -7.13
CA VAL A 43 -4.88 -7.19 -8.50
C VAL A 43 -3.37 -7.20 -8.48
N ASP A 44 -2.79 -7.81 -9.51
CA ASP A 44 -1.35 -7.95 -9.66
C ASP A 44 -0.98 -8.08 -11.13
N LEU A 45 0.28 -7.85 -11.46
CA LEU A 45 0.79 -8.09 -12.81
C LEU A 45 0.59 -9.56 -13.23
N LEU A 46 0.68 -10.49 -12.27
CA LEU A 46 0.44 -11.92 -12.51
C LEU A 46 -1.02 -12.20 -12.91
N THR A 47 -1.95 -11.35 -12.54
CA THR A 47 -3.38 -11.44 -12.93
C THR A 47 -3.73 -10.52 -14.09
N GLY A 48 -2.72 -9.95 -14.77
CA GLY A 48 -2.89 -9.15 -15.98
C GLY A 48 -3.13 -7.67 -15.75
N VAL A 49 -2.93 -7.14 -14.54
CA VAL A 49 -3.10 -5.71 -14.23
C VAL A 49 -1.73 -5.06 -14.06
N ASP A 50 -1.39 -4.13 -14.95
CA ASP A 50 -0.20 -3.31 -14.86
C ASP A 50 -0.53 -1.98 -14.17
N LEU A 51 -0.03 -1.80 -12.94
CA LEU A 51 -0.27 -0.61 -12.12
C LEU A 51 0.53 0.63 -12.56
N ASN A 52 1.34 0.54 -13.61
CA ASN A 52 1.83 1.72 -14.34
C ASN A 52 0.72 2.46 -15.09
N TYR A 53 -0.46 1.86 -15.20
CA TYR A 53 -1.66 2.45 -15.79
C TYR A 53 -2.73 2.65 -14.72
N LEU A 54 -3.58 3.64 -14.94
CA LEU A 54 -4.69 3.92 -14.03
C LEU A 54 -5.62 2.69 -13.94
N TYR A 55 -5.85 2.23 -12.73
CA TYR A 55 -6.74 1.11 -12.45
C TYR A 55 -7.95 1.54 -11.64
N GLN A 56 -9.10 1.06 -12.04
CA GLN A 56 -10.33 1.15 -11.26
C GLN A 56 -11.03 -0.20 -11.24
N SER A 57 -11.28 -0.73 -10.05
CA SER A 57 -12.04 -1.95 -9.85
C SER A 57 -13.51 -1.75 -10.18
N GLU A 58 -14.13 -2.76 -10.79
CA GLU A 58 -15.59 -2.80 -10.99
C GLU A 58 -16.35 -2.81 -9.67
N ASN A 59 -15.71 -3.28 -8.61
CA ASN A 59 -16.25 -3.34 -7.26
C ASN A 59 -16.00 -2.08 -6.42
N ALA A 60 -15.35 -1.05 -6.97
CA ALA A 60 -15.17 0.22 -6.25
C ALA A 60 -16.53 0.86 -5.89
N PRO A 61 -16.61 1.67 -4.81
CA PRO A 61 -15.51 2.10 -3.96
C PRO A 61 -15.21 1.16 -2.78
N TYR A 62 -14.02 1.33 -2.20
CA TYR A 62 -13.53 0.57 -1.05
C TYR A 62 -13.37 1.45 0.19
N ASP A 63 -13.41 0.82 1.37
CA ASP A 63 -13.12 1.46 2.65
C ASP A 63 -11.61 1.60 2.88
N LEU A 64 -10.85 0.61 2.43
CA LEU A 64 -9.39 0.55 2.49
C LEU A 64 -8.82 0.20 1.12
N VAL A 65 -7.81 0.93 0.68
CA VAL A 65 -6.93 0.53 -0.43
C VAL A 65 -5.50 0.52 0.08
N TYR A 66 -4.81 -0.58 -0.10
CA TYR A 66 -3.42 -0.70 0.34
C TYR A 66 -2.52 -1.24 -0.76
N SER A 67 -1.23 -0.97 -0.62
CA SER A 67 -0.21 -1.40 -1.58
C SER A 67 1.13 -1.56 -0.88
N ASN A 68 1.59 -2.81 -0.76
CA ASN A 68 2.81 -3.15 -0.04
C ASN A 68 3.92 -3.53 -1.01
N TYR A 69 4.99 -2.73 -1.01
CA TYR A 69 6.20 -2.97 -1.82
C TYR A 69 5.95 -3.02 -3.33
N VAL A 70 5.08 -2.17 -3.84
CA VAL A 70 4.73 -2.08 -5.27
C VAL A 70 5.24 -0.79 -5.90
N ILE A 71 5.05 0.35 -5.26
CA ILE A 71 5.33 1.67 -5.83
C ILE A 71 6.78 1.83 -6.32
N GLN A 72 7.74 1.21 -5.65
CA GLN A 72 9.15 1.22 -6.06
C GLN A 72 9.42 0.40 -7.33
N LYS A 73 8.52 -0.47 -7.74
CA LYS A 73 8.63 -1.27 -8.96
C LYS A 73 8.09 -0.54 -10.20
N LEU A 74 7.33 0.53 -9.98
CA LEU A 74 6.63 1.23 -11.04
C LEU A 74 7.49 2.32 -11.66
N VAL A 75 7.42 2.46 -12.98
CA VAL A 75 8.00 3.59 -13.71
C VAL A 75 7.16 4.86 -13.47
N ARG A 76 5.84 4.70 -13.39
CA ARG A 76 4.86 5.77 -13.19
C ARG A 76 4.28 5.74 -11.78
N SER A 77 5.09 5.99 -10.77
CA SER A 77 4.70 5.88 -9.36
C SER A 77 3.47 6.72 -9.00
N LYS A 78 3.31 7.92 -9.57
CA LYS A 78 2.15 8.79 -9.31
C LYS A 78 0.83 8.18 -9.79
N VAL A 79 0.85 7.33 -10.81
CA VAL A 79 -0.36 6.65 -11.31
C VAL A 79 -0.96 5.73 -10.24
N LEU A 80 -0.12 5.09 -9.42
CA LEU A 80 -0.61 4.28 -8.29
C LEU A 80 -1.40 5.15 -7.29
N ILE A 81 -0.93 6.35 -7.00
CA ILE A 81 -1.63 7.27 -6.09
C ILE A 81 -3.00 7.66 -6.66
N PHE A 82 -3.10 7.92 -7.96
CA PHE A 82 -4.39 8.16 -8.62
C PHE A 82 -5.30 6.91 -8.60
N SER A 83 -4.74 5.72 -8.78
CA SER A 83 -5.49 4.46 -8.70
C SER A 83 -6.05 4.25 -7.29
N ILE A 84 -5.27 4.54 -6.24
CA ILE A 84 -5.74 4.50 -4.86
C ILE A 84 -6.92 5.47 -4.67
N ALA A 85 -6.76 6.72 -5.07
CA ALA A 85 -7.82 7.74 -4.95
C ALA A 85 -9.09 7.34 -5.69
N LYS A 86 -8.96 6.75 -6.87
CA LYS A 86 -10.10 6.35 -7.72
C LYS A 86 -10.91 5.20 -7.12
N ASN A 87 -10.26 4.34 -6.37
CA ASN A 87 -10.90 3.17 -5.77
C ASN A 87 -11.44 3.40 -4.35
N LEU A 88 -10.98 4.44 -3.66
CA LEU A 88 -11.47 4.79 -2.32
C LEU A 88 -12.78 5.55 -2.35
N LYS A 89 -13.65 5.25 -1.40
CA LYS A 89 -14.77 6.13 -1.05
C LYS A 89 -14.26 7.38 -0.34
N SER A 90 -15.05 8.44 -0.33
CA SER A 90 -14.77 9.64 0.48
C SER A 90 -14.62 9.24 1.96
N GLY A 91 -13.56 9.69 2.62
CA GLY A 91 -13.22 9.27 3.99
C GLY A 91 -12.58 7.89 4.11
N GLY A 92 -12.50 7.12 3.02
CA GLY A 92 -11.79 5.84 3.00
C GLY A 92 -10.30 6.01 3.26
N LYS A 93 -9.67 4.99 3.82
CA LYS A 93 -8.27 5.01 4.25
C LYS A 93 -7.35 4.34 3.24
N PHE A 94 -6.11 4.79 3.18
CA PHE A 94 -5.05 4.10 2.41
C PHE A 94 -3.85 3.77 3.29
N PHE A 95 -3.11 2.75 2.85
CA PHE A 95 -1.89 2.27 3.50
C PHE A 95 -0.88 1.87 2.43
N ILE A 96 0.34 2.42 2.50
CA ILE A 96 1.42 2.14 1.55
C ILE A 96 2.70 1.85 2.33
N HIS A 97 3.37 0.75 1.96
CA HIS A 97 4.74 0.47 2.33
C HIS A 97 5.66 0.52 1.12
N THR A 98 6.81 1.14 1.29
CA THR A 98 7.91 1.12 0.32
C THR A 98 9.25 1.24 1.03
N PHE A 99 10.35 1.23 0.26
CA PHE A 99 11.69 1.36 0.82
C PHE A 99 12.09 2.82 0.96
N GLU A 100 12.65 3.15 2.12
CA GLU A 100 13.23 4.45 2.41
C GLU A 100 14.65 4.54 1.80
N MET A 101 15.14 5.75 1.58
CA MET A 101 16.40 6.02 0.91
C MET A 101 17.62 5.38 1.61
N ALA A 102 17.57 5.14 2.91
CA ALA A 102 18.61 4.46 3.68
C ALA A 102 18.65 2.94 3.46
N ASP A 103 17.66 2.34 2.78
CA ASP A 103 17.71 0.92 2.43
C ASP A 103 18.86 0.66 1.45
N GLU A 104 19.76 -0.27 1.78
CA GLU A 104 20.97 -0.53 1.01
C GLU A 104 20.73 -1.52 -0.14
N VAL A 105 19.60 -2.22 -0.15
CA VAL A 105 19.32 -3.34 -1.06
C VAL A 105 18.33 -2.95 -2.16
N ALA A 106 17.32 -2.15 -1.81
CA ALA A 106 16.29 -1.75 -2.77
C ALA A 106 16.87 -0.85 -3.87
N LYS A 107 16.52 -1.14 -5.14
CA LYS A 107 17.00 -0.37 -6.29
C LYS A 107 16.34 1.00 -6.41
N LYS A 108 15.04 1.09 -6.18
CA LYS A 108 14.27 2.33 -6.14
C LYS A 108 13.77 2.58 -4.73
N ARG A 109 14.05 3.75 -4.23
CA ARG A 109 13.83 4.15 -2.84
C ARG A 109 13.27 5.56 -2.80
N PHE A 110 12.60 5.89 -1.69
CA PHE A 110 11.98 7.18 -1.50
C PHE A 110 12.50 7.88 -0.24
N THR A 111 12.61 9.19 -0.29
CA THR A 111 12.57 10.03 0.90
C THR A 111 11.12 10.32 1.25
N GLU A 112 10.87 10.75 2.49
CA GLU A 112 9.54 11.25 2.87
C GLU A 112 9.07 12.36 1.93
N GLU A 113 9.95 13.31 1.59
CA GLU A 113 9.66 14.41 0.68
C GLU A 113 9.29 13.92 -0.72
N SER A 114 10.09 13.01 -1.30
CA SER A 114 9.82 12.49 -2.65
C SER A 114 8.53 11.67 -2.72
N LEU A 115 8.21 10.92 -1.66
CA LEU A 115 6.95 10.16 -1.60
C LEU A 115 5.75 11.12 -1.42
N ARG A 116 5.83 12.08 -0.51
CA ARG A 116 4.79 13.10 -0.32
C ARG A 116 4.49 13.89 -1.59
N SER A 117 5.50 14.16 -2.42
CA SER A 117 5.33 14.90 -3.67
C SER A 117 4.40 14.19 -4.66
N LEU A 118 4.27 12.87 -4.58
CA LEU A 118 3.37 12.09 -5.43
C LEU A 118 1.89 12.33 -5.10
N PHE A 119 1.59 12.84 -3.90
CA PHE A 119 0.22 13.10 -3.43
C PHE A 119 -0.28 14.51 -3.78
N VAL A 120 0.62 15.39 -4.25
CA VAL A 120 0.25 16.75 -4.66
C VAL A 120 -0.75 16.69 -5.82
N ASP A 121 -1.80 17.53 -5.76
CA ASP A 121 -2.90 17.58 -6.72
C ASP A 121 -3.70 16.27 -6.83
N THR A 122 -3.77 15.51 -5.76
CA THR A 122 -4.61 14.31 -5.64
C THR A 122 -5.71 14.52 -4.60
N ALA A 123 -6.72 13.64 -4.62
CA ALA A 123 -7.78 13.65 -3.63
C ALA A 123 -7.38 13.00 -2.29
N LEU A 124 -6.11 12.59 -2.13
CA LEU A 124 -5.61 11.92 -0.93
C LEU A 124 -4.93 12.91 0.01
N GLU A 125 -5.17 12.72 1.30
CA GLU A 125 -4.55 13.46 2.39
C GLU A 125 -3.71 12.51 3.24
N ILE A 126 -2.41 12.81 3.39
CA ILE A 126 -1.50 12.05 4.24
C ILE A 126 -1.77 12.42 5.70
N GLU A 127 -2.06 11.43 6.53
CA GLU A 127 -2.25 11.58 7.98
C GLU A 127 -0.99 11.19 8.76
N SER A 128 -0.20 10.23 8.25
CA SER A 128 1.04 9.78 8.87
C SER A 128 2.05 9.35 7.81
N CYS A 129 3.31 9.70 8.07
CA CYS A 129 4.46 9.19 7.33
C CYS A 129 5.54 8.84 8.35
N ARG A 130 5.93 7.57 8.41
CA ARG A 130 6.93 7.10 9.38
C ARG A 130 7.98 6.20 8.75
N GLN A 131 9.15 6.17 9.35
CA GLN A 131 10.29 5.36 8.94
C GLN A 131 10.61 4.36 10.05
N PHE A 132 10.92 3.13 9.66
CA PHE A 132 11.36 2.10 10.61
C PHE A 132 12.16 1.02 9.89
N LYS A 133 12.81 0.15 10.68
CA LYS A 133 13.59 -0.98 10.17
C LYS A 133 12.83 -2.28 10.39
N ILE A 134 12.89 -3.16 9.41
CA ILE A 134 12.43 -4.54 9.50
C ILE A 134 13.62 -5.45 9.26
N TRP A 135 13.79 -6.46 10.13
CA TRP A 135 14.74 -7.53 9.89
C TRP A 135 14.14 -8.57 8.93
N ASP A 136 14.86 -8.81 7.84
CA ASP A 136 14.53 -9.89 6.90
C ASP A 136 15.45 -11.06 7.20
N ASP A 137 14.87 -12.18 7.64
CA ASP A 137 15.57 -13.41 8.01
C ASP A 137 15.45 -14.52 6.95
N GLU A 138 14.93 -14.21 5.78
CA GLU A 138 14.89 -15.17 4.69
C GLU A 138 16.31 -15.62 4.29
N PRO A 139 16.52 -16.93 4.03
CA PRO A 139 17.82 -17.45 3.61
C PRO A 139 18.33 -16.71 2.37
N GLY A 140 19.54 -16.09 2.48
CA GLY A 140 20.15 -15.26 1.44
C GLY A 140 19.74 -13.78 1.47
N HIS A 141 18.83 -13.38 2.39
CA HIS A 141 18.33 -12.03 2.54
C HIS A 141 18.47 -11.50 3.99
N MET A 142 19.40 -12.03 4.79
CA MET A 142 19.60 -11.65 6.19
C MET A 142 20.16 -10.23 6.32
N HIS A 143 19.28 -9.22 6.30
CA HIS A 143 19.62 -7.80 6.44
C HIS A 143 18.41 -7.00 6.94
N TYR A 144 18.68 -5.76 7.36
CA TYR A 144 17.63 -4.82 7.68
C TYR A 144 17.12 -4.12 6.42
N HIS A 145 15.81 -4.05 6.29
CA HIS A 145 15.15 -3.13 5.36
C HIS A 145 14.75 -1.84 6.09
N HIS A 146 14.99 -0.72 5.44
CA HIS A 146 14.49 0.57 5.86
C HIS A 146 13.17 0.85 5.15
N ILE A 147 12.10 0.92 5.91
CA ILE A 147 10.73 1.03 5.40
C ILE A 147 10.23 2.46 5.59
N LEU A 148 9.50 2.91 4.58
CA LEU A 148 8.71 4.14 4.61
C LEU A 148 7.24 3.76 4.50
N GLU A 149 6.48 4.09 5.55
CA GLU A 149 5.03 3.86 5.62
C GLU A 149 4.29 5.17 5.48
N VAL A 150 3.33 5.21 4.58
CA VAL A 150 2.43 6.36 4.42
C VAL A 150 1.00 5.89 4.56
N THR A 151 0.25 6.56 5.42
CA THR A 151 -1.17 6.33 5.63
C THR A 151 -1.95 7.63 5.57
N GLY A 152 -3.21 7.53 5.28
CA GLY A 152 -4.09 8.69 5.21
C GLY A 152 -5.48 8.32 4.71
N LYS A 153 -6.17 9.32 4.15
CA LYS A 153 -7.57 9.18 3.73
C LYS A 153 -7.84 9.91 2.41
N LYS A 154 -8.93 9.56 1.77
CA LYS A 154 -9.51 10.34 0.69
C LYS A 154 -10.37 11.47 1.26
N LYS A 155 -10.14 12.68 0.77
CA LYS A 155 -10.97 13.85 1.08
C LYS A 155 -12.41 13.66 0.63
#